data_3ad491f8d85bf4030aeed9873403d6ae
#
_entry.id   3ad491f8d85bf4030aeed9873403d6ae
#
_cell.length_a   1.000
_cell.length_b   1.000
_cell.length_c   1.000
_cell.angle_alpha   90.00
_cell.angle_beta   90.00
_cell.angle_gamma   90.00
#
_symmetry.space_group_name_H-M   'P 1'
#
loop_
_entity.id
_entity.type
_entity.pdbx_description
1 polymer ?
#
loop_
_entity_poly.entity_id
_entity_poly.type
_entity_poly.pdbx_seq_one_letter_code
_entity_poly.pdbx_strand_id
1 'polypeptide(L)'
;MKKFFITALSILLVLLIGTATYIYILLEQIEGEPLTDYPNPEPEELGISESAPKTSETGVTNILLFGLDARSQKETSRSDTIMIATIDKKNQAIKLTSLMRDMYIPIPGRDSNRINTAYAFGGPALAIKTVNTTFNLDIRYYATVN
;
A
#
# COMPACT_ATOMS: atom_id res chain seq x y z
N MET A 1 -1.63 39.64 -35.63
CA MET A 1 -2.55 38.69 -35.04
C MET A 1 -2.05 37.22 -35.16
N LYS A 2 -1.74 36.68 -36.36
CA LYS A 2 -1.27 35.28 -36.50
C LYS A 2 0.00 34.93 -35.69
N LYS A 3 1.01 35.80 -35.61
CA LYS A 3 2.24 35.57 -34.83
C LYS A 3 1.97 35.52 -33.33
N PHE A 4 1.09 36.38 -32.82
CA PHE A 4 0.67 36.34 -31.39
C PHE A 4 -0.05 35.05 -31.03
N PHE A 5 -0.92 34.55 -31.89
CA PHE A 5 -1.61 33.27 -31.69
C PHE A 5 -0.64 32.09 -31.69
N ILE A 6 0.35 32.10 -32.59
CA ILE A 6 1.36 31.03 -32.65
C ILE A 6 2.23 31.03 -31.39
N THR A 7 2.66 32.21 -30.91
CA THR A 7 3.44 32.27 -29.64
C THR A 7 2.61 31.89 -28.43
N ALA A 8 1.35 32.30 -28.33
CA ALA A 8 0.47 31.88 -27.24
C ALA A 8 0.23 30.35 -27.23
N LEU A 9 0.02 29.78 -28.43
CA LEU A 9 -0.17 28.33 -28.58
C LEU A 9 1.11 27.56 -28.22
N SER A 10 2.29 28.06 -28.59
CA SER A 10 3.57 27.41 -28.23
C SER A 10 3.84 27.45 -26.72
N ILE A 11 3.52 28.55 -26.04
CA ILE A 11 3.63 28.66 -24.57
C ILE A 11 2.67 27.68 -23.89
N LEU A 12 1.43 27.61 -24.36
CA LEU A 12 0.44 26.65 -23.81
C LEU A 12 0.89 25.21 -23.99
N LEU A 13 1.47 24.86 -25.13
CA LEU A 13 1.99 23.51 -25.40
C LEU A 13 3.15 23.18 -24.47
N VAL A 14 4.09 24.09 -24.22
CA VAL A 14 5.21 23.89 -23.29
C VAL A 14 4.71 23.70 -21.87
N LEU A 15 3.70 24.45 -21.43
CA LEU A 15 3.08 24.29 -20.10
C LEU A 15 2.39 22.93 -19.97
N LEU A 16 1.67 22.48 -20.99
CA LEU A 16 1.03 21.17 -21.00
C LEU A 16 2.05 20.02 -20.92
N ILE A 17 3.13 20.11 -21.69
CA ILE A 17 4.21 19.11 -21.63
C ILE A 17 4.88 19.14 -20.27
N GLY A 18 5.17 20.32 -19.72
CA GLY A 18 5.78 20.45 -18.38
C GLY A 18 4.91 19.87 -17.27
N THR A 19 3.60 20.14 -17.28
CA THR A 19 2.67 19.57 -16.29
C THR A 19 2.51 18.06 -16.46
N ALA A 20 2.44 17.55 -17.68
CA ALA A 20 2.36 16.12 -17.93
C ALA A 20 3.62 15.39 -17.47
N THR A 21 4.80 15.95 -17.73
CA THR A 21 6.09 15.40 -17.25
C THR A 21 6.18 15.43 -15.73
N TYR A 22 5.72 16.52 -15.10
CA TYR A 22 5.70 16.63 -13.64
C TYR A 22 4.77 15.59 -12.99
N ILE A 23 3.57 15.41 -13.55
CA ILE A 23 2.63 14.38 -13.11
C ILE A 23 3.23 12.97 -13.30
N TYR A 24 3.90 12.73 -14.44
CA TYR A 24 4.56 11.46 -14.71
C TYR A 24 5.64 11.13 -13.66
N ILE A 25 6.49 12.11 -13.33
CA ILE A 25 7.53 11.97 -12.30
C ILE A 25 6.91 11.73 -10.92
N LEU A 26 5.81 12.42 -10.57
CA LEU A 26 5.09 12.18 -9.31
C LEU A 26 4.49 10.77 -9.25
N LEU A 27 3.96 10.26 -10.36
CA LEU A 27 3.41 8.91 -10.42
C LEU A 27 4.50 7.84 -10.33
N GLU A 28 5.69 8.10 -10.86
CA GLU A 28 6.85 7.21 -10.79
C GLU A 28 7.45 7.13 -9.36
N GLN A 29 7.25 8.18 -8.54
CA GLN A 29 7.61 8.19 -7.12
C GLN A 29 6.64 7.38 -6.23
N ILE A 30 5.46 7.07 -6.75
CA ILE A 30 4.56 6.09 -6.14
C ILE A 30 5.06 4.71 -6.60
N GLU A 31 6.23 4.30 -6.13
CA GLU A 31 6.72 2.93 -6.27
C GLU A 31 5.81 2.00 -5.46
N GLY A 32 4.69 1.65 -6.04
CA GLY A 32 4.01 0.42 -5.71
C GLY A 32 4.84 -0.70 -6.33
N GLU A 33 5.82 -1.26 -5.63
CA GLU A 33 6.33 -2.55 -6.06
C GLU A 33 5.14 -3.51 -6.09
N PRO A 34 4.75 -3.99 -7.26
CA PRO A 34 3.78 -5.07 -7.28
C PRO A 34 4.39 -6.21 -6.46
N LEU A 35 3.58 -6.97 -5.74
CA LEU A 35 3.98 -8.23 -5.09
C LEU A 35 4.48 -9.27 -6.13
N THR A 36 5.14 -8.82 -7.21
CA THR A 36 5.56 -9.63 -8.36
C THR A 36 6.71 -10.56 -8.02
N ASP A 37 7.43 -10.34 -6.93
CA ASP A 37 8.36 -11.32 -6.39
C ASP A 37 7.65 -12.44 -5.59
N TYR A 38 6.36 -12.27 -5.33
CA TYR A 38 5.48 -13.32 -4.86
C TYR A 38 4.49 -13.65 -5.97
N PRO A 39 4.76 -14.64 -6.84
CA PRO A 39 3.82 -15.07 -7.86
C PRO A 39 2.58 -15.62 -7.16
N ASN A 40 1.58 -14.74 -6.97
CA ASN A 40 0.26 -15.08 -6.43
C ASN A 40 0.36 -15.94 -5.15
N PRO A 41 0.83 -15.37 -4.00
CA PRO A 41 1.05 -16.16 -2.80
C PRO A 41 -0.24 -16.86 -2.40
N GLU A 42 -0.13 -18.15 -2.06
CA GLU A 42 -1.27 -18.92 -1.58
C GLU A 42 -1.87 -18.23 -0.34
N PRO A 43 -3.19 -18.28 -0.14
CA PRO A 43 -3.86 -17.64 0.97
C PRO A 43 -3.24 -17.98 2.34
N GLU A 44 -2.75 -19.21 2.50
CA GLU A 44 -2.08 -19.70 3.71
C GLU A 44 -0.74 -18.99 3.97
N GLU A 45 0.00 -18.66 2.92
CA GLU A 45 1.26 -17.92 3.04
C GLU A 45 1.02 -16.51 3.56
N LEU A 46 -0.09 -15.90 3.19
CA LEU A 46 -0.53 -14.59 3.68
C LEU A 46 -1.32 -14.66 5.00
N GLY A 47 -1.46 -15.84 5.60
CA GLY A 47 -2.20 -16.03 6.87
C GLY A 47 -3.70 -15.78 6.73
N ILE A 48 -4.25 -15.94 5.55
CA ILE A 48 -5.68 -15.79 5.29
C ILE A 48 -6.39 -17.08 5.72
N SER A 49 -7.26 -16.96 6.71
CA SER A 49 -8.07 -18.07 7.20
C SER A 49 -9.18 -18.42 6.20
N GLU A 50 -9.61 -19.69 6.18
CA GLU A 50 -10.79 -20.11 5.42
C GLU A 50 -12.07 -19.36 5.86
N SER A 51 -12.12 -18.94 7.12
CA SER A 51 -13.24 -18.16 7.69
C SER A 51 -13.16 -16.66 7.39
N ALA A 52 -12.07 -16.17 6.79
CA ALA A 52 -11.94 -14.75 6.46
C ALA A 52 -12.95 -14.33 5.39
N PRO A 53 -13.63 -13.19 5.54
CA PRO A 53 -14.55 -12.68 4.53
C PRO A 53 -13.82 -12.41 3.21
N LYS A 54 -14.09 -13.20 2.18
CA LYS A 54 -13.40 -13.10 0.89
C LYS A 54 -13.90 -11.90 0.08
N THR A 55 -12.97 -11.23 -0.60
CA THR A 55 -13.30 -10.13 -1.53
C THR A 55 -14.32 -10.54 -2.60
N SER A 56 -14.23 -11.78 -3.11
CA SER A 56 -15.17 -12.32 -4.10
C SER A 56 -16.61 -12.43 -3.61
N GLU A 57 -16.82 -12.61 -2.31
CA GLU A 57 -18.13 -12.78 -1.69
C GLU A 57 -18.71 -11.45 -1.22
N THR A 58 -17.88 -10.60 -0.67
CA THR A 58 -18.30 -9.33 -0.05
C THR A 58 -18.32 -8.14 -1.01
N GLY A 59 -17.52 -8.17 -2.07
CA GLY A 59 -17.25 -7.03 -2.94
C GLY A 59 -16.36 -5.97 -2.27
N VAL A 60 -15.76 -6.31 -1.12
CA VAL A 60 -14.88 -5.44 -0.33
C VAL A 60 -13.44 -5.84 -0.57
N THR A 61 -12.60 -4.88 -0.95
CA THR A 61 -11.15 -5.08 -1.11
C THR A 61 -10.40 -4.31 -0.03
N ASN A 62 -9.52 -5.00 0.69
CA ASN A 62 -8.65 -4.40 1.69
C ASN A 62 -7.22 -4.30 1.16
N ILE A 63 -6.60 -3.13 1.33
CA ILE A 63 -5.22 -2.84 0.94
C ILE A 63 -4.48 -2.34 2.19
N LEU A 64 -3.32 -2.92 2.47
CA LEU A 64 -2.51 -2.49 3.61
C LEU A 64 -1.55 -1.38 3.17
N LEU A 65 -1.61 -0.24 3.86
CA LEU A 65 -0.79 0.93 3.59
C LEU A 65 0.28 1.06 4.68
N PHE A 66 1.53 1.21 4.26
CA PHE A 66 2.67 1.43 5.15
C PHE A 66 3.29 2.80 4.92
N GLY A 67 3.49 3.56 5.99
CA GLY A 67 4.39 4.71 5.99
C GLY A 67 5.72 4.29 6.63
N LEU A 68 6.81 4.41 5.88
CA LEU A 68 8.15 4.09 6.33
C LEU A 68 8.91 5.38 6.63
N ASP A 69 9.67 5.42 7.73
CA ASP A 69 10.70 6.43 7.96
C ASP A 69 12.07 5.82 7.61
N ALA A 70 12.28 5.58 6.32
CA ALA A 70 13.55 5.03 5.85
C ALA A 70 14.52 6.18 5.53
N ARG A 71 15.48 6.44 6.42
CA ARG A 71 16.57 7.40 6.18
C ARG A 71 17.59 6.90 5.14
N SER A 72 17.55 5.62 4.78
CA SER A 72 18.30 5.02 3.67
C SER A 72 17.61 3.76 3.16
N GLN A 73 17.68 3.48 1.86
CA GLN A 73 17.12 2.29 1.20
C GLN A 73 17.72 0.95 1.69
N LYS A 74 18.70 0.97 2.57
CA LYS A 74 19.40 -0.24 3.08
C LYS A 74 19.03 -0.62 4.52
N GLU A 75 18.27 0.20 5.23
CA GLU A 75 17.86 -0.10 6.60
C GLU A 75 16.53 -0.84 6.62
N THR A 76 16.46 -1.92 7.40
CA THR A 76 15.21 -2.58 7.77
C THR A 76 14.37 -1.60 8.58
N SER A 77 13.58 -0.78 7.87
CA SER A 77 12.75 0.24 8.48
C SER A 77 11.54 -0.38 9.17
N ARG A 78 11.15 0.18 10.31
CA ARG A 78 9.85 -0.11 10.92
C ARG A 78 8.79 0.72 10.21
N SER A 79 7.60 0.16 10.08
CA SER A 79 6.48 0.98 9.61
C SER A 79 5.99 1.88 10.75
N ASP A 80 6.11 3.20 10.58
CA ASP A 80 5.60 4.15 11.56
C ASP A 80 4.10 4.42 11.41
N THR A 81 3.58 4.20 10.23
CA THR A 81 2.15 4.24 9.94
C THR A 81 1.71 2.93 9.33
N ILE A 82 0.61 2.37 9.86
CA ILE A 82 -0.03 1.17 9.34
C ILE A 82 -1.52 1.48 9.22
N MET A 83 -2.06 1.39 8.01
CA MET A 83 -3.47 1.66 7.75
C MET A 83 -4.05 0.59 6.82
N ILE A 84 -5.34 0.33 6.97
CA ILE A 84 -6.10 -0.50 6.04
C ILE A 84 -7.01 0.43 5.24
N ALA A 85 -6.81 0.46 3.92
CA ALA A 85 -7.75 1.08 2.99
C ALA A 85 -8.75 0.02 2.54
N THR A 86 -10.01 0.22 2.88
CA THR A 86 -11.11 -0.67 2.54
C THR A 86 -11.91 -0.03 1.41
N ILE A 87 -11.97 -0.69 0.26
CA ILE A 87 -12.75 -0.29 -0.91
C ILE A 87 -14.02 -1.13 -0.95
N ASP A 88 -15.14 -0.52 -0.65
CA ASP A 88 -16.48 -1.16 -0.69
C ASP A 88 -17.18 -0.76 -1.99
N LYS A 89 -17.10 -1.65 -2.98
CA LYS A 89 -17.70 -1.40 -4.30
C LYS A 89 -19.23 -1.37 -4.25
N LYS A 90 -19.83 -2.15 -3.37
CA LYS A 90 -21.28 -2.24 -3.25
C LYS A 90 -21.90 -0.95 -2.72
N ASN A 91 -21.25 -0.34 -1.72
CA ASN A 91 -21.71 0.88 -1.10
C ASN A 91 -21.01 2.14 -1.66
N GLN A 92 -20.14 1.99 -2.68
CA GLN A 92 -19.37 3.08 -3.28
C GLN A 92 -18.60 3.92 -2.24
N ALA A 93 -17.99 3.23 -1.28
CA ALA A 93 -17.33 3.86 -0.13
C ALA A 93 -15.87 3.42 -0.03
N ILE A 94 -15.03 4.35 0.41
CA ILE A 94 -13.64 4.08 0.83
C ILE A 94 -13.54 4.41 2.31
N LYS A 95 -13.00 3.47 3.09
CA LYS A 95 -12.77 3.64 4.53
C LYS A 95 -11.29 3.46 4.82
N LEU A 96 -10.77 4.28 5.72
CA LEU A 96 -9.41 4.17 6.23
C LEU A 96 -9.45 3.79 7.71
N THR A 97 -8.77 2.72 8.06
CA THR A 97 -8.63 2.25 9.44
C THR A 97 -7.15 2.29 9.82
N SER A 98 -6.79 3.10 10.81
CA SER A 98 -5.43 3.15 11.33
C SER A 98 -5.21 2.06 12.38
N LEU A 99 -4.10 1.33 12.27
CA LEU A 99 -3.64 0.38 13.28
C LEU A 99 -2.53 1.04 14.11
N MET A 100 -2.66 0.99 15.43
CA MET A 100 -1.63 1.55 16.32
C MET A 100 -0.33 0.74 16.18
N ARG A 101 0.77 1.40 15.82
CA ARG A 101 2.07 0.77 15.58
C ARG A 101 2.64 0.00 16.77
N ASP A 102 2.26 0.39 17.99
CA ASP A 102 2.72 -0.21 19.24
C ASP A 102 1.80 -1.31 19.79
N MET A 103 0.78 -1.70 19.03
CA MET A 103 -0.12 -2.80 19.37
C MET A 103 0.70 -4.08 19.53
N TYR A 104 0.64 -4.71 20.72
CA TYR A 104 1.37 -5.92 21.04
C TYR A 104 0.55 -7.15 20.65
N ILE A 105 1.02 -7.88 19.64
CA ILE A 105 0.29 -8.98 19.01
C ILE A 105 1.21 -10.17 18.67
N PRO A 106 0.67 -11.38 18.48
CA PRO A 106 1.44 -12.51 17.97
C PRO A 106 1.93 -12.23 16.54
N ILE A 107 3.23 -12.48 16.29
CA ILE A 107 3.81 -12.40 14.96
C ILE A 107 4.07 -13.83 14.47
N PRO A 108 3.48 -14.26 13.33
CA PRO A 108 3.64 -15.62 12.83
C PRO A 108 5.11 -16.05 12.69
N GLY A 109 5.45 -17.20 13.29
CA GLY A 109 6.82 -17.71 13.30
C GLY A 109 7.79 -16.99 14.24
N ARG A 110 7.30 -16.12 15.12
CA ARG A 110 8.09 -15.36 16.11
C ARG A 110 7.31 -15.17 17.41
N ASP A 111 7.99 -14.65 18.43
CA ASP A 111 7.35 -14.21 19.66
C ASP A 111 6.46 -12.99 19.43
N SER A 112 5.48 -12.79 20.33
CA SER A 112 4.63 -11.59 20.31
C SER A 112 5.47 -10.32 20.44
N ASN A 113 5.14 -9.32 19.64
CA ASN A 113 5.85 -8.04 19.62
C ASN A 113 4.91 -6.92 19.15
N ARG A 114 5.43 -5.69 19.04
CA ARG A 114 4.71 -4.58 18.44
C ARG A 114 4.46 -4.85 16.96
N ILE A 115 3.26 -4.55 16.47
CA ILE A 115 2.85 -4.81 15.09
C ILE A 115 3.81 -4.23 14.05
N ASN A 116 4.38 -3.05 14.32
CA ASN A 116 5.32 -2.39 13.42
C ASN A 116 6.65 -3.15 13.23
N THR A 117 6.99 -4.06 14.16
CA THR A 117 8.20 -4.87 14.03
C THR A 117 8.03 -6.01 13.03
N ALA A 118 6.80 -6.40 12.69
CA ALA A 118 6.55 -7.40 11.67
C ALA A 118 7.13 -6.99 10.32
N TYR A 119 6.98 -5.71 9.94
CA TYR A 119 7.58 -5.17 8.73
C TYR A 119 9.12 -5.22 8.77
N ALA A 120 9.73 -4.83 9.89
CA ALA A 120 11.20 -4.86 10.04
C ALA A 120 11.76 -6.30 10.01
N PHE A 121 10.99 -7.28 10.46
CA PHE A 121 11.44 -8.67 10.55
C PHE A 121 11.29 -9.47 9.25
N GLY A 122 10.30 -9.17 8.44
CA GLY A 122 9.98 -9.96 7.26
C GLY A 122 9.27 -9.16 6.16
N GLY A 123 9.47 -7.83 6.15
CA GLY A 123 8.92 -6.96 5.12
C GLY A 123 7.40 -6.94 5.07
N PRO A 124 6.83 -6.51 3.94
CA PRO A 124 5.40 -6.40 3.76
C PRO A 124 4.68 -7.75 3.88
N ALA A 125 5.30 -8.86 3.45
CA ALA A 125 4.69 -10.19 3.51
C ALA A 125 4.38 -10.63 4.94
N LEU A 126 5.35 -10.52 5.85
CA LEU A 126 5.14 -10.87 7.26
C LEU A 126 4.18 -9.90 7.95
N ALA A 127 4.21 -8.61 7.59
CA ALA A 127 3.28 -7.63 8.11
C ALA A 127 1.83 -7.92 7.67
N ILE A 128 1.60 -8.26 6.39
CA ILE A 128 0.29 -8.69 5.88
C ILE A 128 -0.17 -9.95 6.61
N LYS A 129 0.70 -10.97 6.71
CA LYS A 129 0.40 -12.23 7.41
C LYS A 129 -0.03 -11.96 8.85
N THR A 130 0.68 -11.08 9.53
CA THR A 130 0.39 -10.71 10.92
C THR A 130 -0.98 -10.04 11.05
N VAL A 131 -1.31 -9.09 10.15
CA VAL A 131 -2.60 -8.40 10.15
C VAL A 131 -3.74 -9.36 9.80
N ASN A 132 -3.60 -10.18 8.76
CA ASN A 132 -4.61 -11.15 8.36
C ASN A 132 -4.93 -12.14 9.48
N THR A 133 -3.88 -12.71 10.09
CA THR A 133 -4.03 -13.68 11.18
C THR A 133 -4.68 -13.06 12.42
N THR A 134 -4.30 -11.81 12.76
CA THR A 134 -4.80 -11.15 13.97
C THR A 134 -6.24 -10.69 13.84
N PHE A 135 -6.62 -10.16 12.66
CA PHE A 135 -7.93 -9.52 12.46
C PHE A 135 -8.89 -10.34 11.57
N ASN A 136 -8.49 -11.54 11.16
CA ASN A 136 -9.25 -12.43 10.28
C ASN A 136 -9.67 -11.73 8.98
N LEU A 137 -8.69 -11.16 8.26
CA LEU A 137 -8.89 -10.41 7.02
C LEU A 137 -8.35 -11.17 5.80
N ASP A 138 -8.84 -10.79 4.59
CA ASP A 138 -8.33 -11.24 3.29
C ASP A 138 -7.58 -10.08 2.61
N ILE A 139 -6.43 -9.66 3.18
CA ILE A 139 -5.56 -8.64 2.60
C ILE A 139 -4.52 -9.31 1.71
N ARG A 140 -4.49 -8.93 0.43
CA ARG A 140 -3.56 -9.45 -0.58
C ARG A 140 -2.69 -8.37 -1.20
N TYR A 141 -3.03 -7.11 -0.98
CA TYR A 141 -2.40 -5.95 -1.61
C TYR A 141 -1.83 -5.01 -0.55
N TYR A 142 -0.73 -4.37 -0.88
CA TYR A 142 -0.18 -3.32 -0.04
C TYR A 142 0.34 -2.15 -0.89
N ALA A 143 0.54 -1.01 -0.25
CA ALA A 143 1.29 0.11 -0.80
C ALA A 143 2.19 0.69 0.31
N THR A 144 3.37 1.14 -0.08
CA THR A 144 4.35 1.74 0.82
C THR A 144 4.61 3.17 0.40
N VAL A 145 4.64 4.08 1.38
CA VAL A 145 5.00 5.49 1.20
C VAL A 145 6.20 5.78 2.09
N ASN A 146 7.23 6.38 1.50
CA ASN A 146 8.45 6.82 2.18
C ASN A 146 8.54 8.35 2.15
#